data_71cb99c82199925d6bfeaf2c6ec75fee
#
_entry.id   71cb99c82199925d6bfeaf2c6ec75fee
#
_cell.length_a   1.000
_cell.length_b   1.000
_cell.length_c   1.000
_cell.angle_alpha   90.00
_cell.angle_beta   90.00
_cell.angle_gamma   90.00
#
_symmetry.space_group_name_H-M   'P 1'
#
loop_
_entity.id
_entity.type
_entity.pdbx_description
1 polymer ?
#
loop_
_entity_poly.entity_id
_entity_poly.type
_entity_poly.pdbx_seq_one_letter_code
_entity_poly.pdbx_strand_id
1 'polypeptide(L)'
;MVGSNEHAQLREALEFCLEKDLERILLSNPSDPDHFSKSKIRPLLLKGNLIFQAEEQKGKQAFHKNLSRDEAVIYVENCLNGPFRQAEITCARGKATVLVSKKGKMTVKFKKQARMIAQAALEHNRKKQYLLPEGTAVPFLVDLGVMTKEGAIVHSRYDKYRQINRFLEFIEDILPQLNKNKENVIIDFGCGKSYLTFAMYYYLKEVKGYPVRIIGLDLKEDVIRHCSDLAVRYGYEKLSFTCGDIASYEGVDHVDMVVTLHACDLATDYALEKAVGWGAKVILSVPCCQHELNRQIHNPVLQPVLEYGLLKERMAALYTDGIRAKVLEYRGYNTQILEFIDMEHTPKNILLRAVLRKEGDAERERRKKKQESRYGN
;
A
#
# COMPACT_ATOMS: atom_id res chain seq x y z
N MET A 1 -50.34 9.59 -20.01
CA MET A 1 -49.29 9.63 -21.05
C MET A 1 -48.03 10.41 -20.64
N VAL A 2 -47.67 10.46 -19.35
CA VAL A 2 -46.45 11.18 -18.85
C VAL A 2 -45.30 10.23 -18.54
N GLY A 3 -45.47 8.92 -18.62
CA GLY A 3 -44.45 7.97 -18.26
C GLY A 3 -43.66 7.36 -19.44
N SER A 4 -43.99 7.67 -20.68
CA SER A 4 -43.30 7.04 -21.84
C SER A 4 -42.00 7.75 -22.24
N ASN A 5 -41.85 9.04 -21.92
CA ASN A 5 -40.68 9.84 -22.31
C ASN A 5 -39.48 9.57 -21.38
N GLU A 6 -39.70 9.44 -20.07
CA GLU A 6 -38.65 9.19 -19.08
C GLU A 6 -38.07 7.77 -19.19
N HIS A 7 -38.91 6.77 -19.50
CA HIS A 7 -38.42 5.41 -19.80
C HIS A 7 -37.58 5.38 -21.10
N ALA A 8 -37.97 6.12 -22.13
CA ALA A 8 -37.20 6.23 -23.35
C ALA A 8 -35.84 6.92 -23.09
N GLN A 9 -35.80 7.97 -22.26
CA GLN A 9 -34.55 8.63 -21.85
C GLN A 9 -33.65 7.73 -21.02
N LEU A 10 -34.21 6.93 -20.11
CA LEU A 10 -33.44 5.95 -19.36
C LEU A 10 -32.81 4.92 -20.30
N ARG A 11 -33.59 4.39 -21.22
CA ARG A 11 -33.14 3.42 -22.20
C ARG A 11 -32.05 3.96 -23.09
N GLU A 12 -32.20 5.20 -23.62
CA GLU A 12 -31.16 5.90 -24.36
C GLU A 12 -29.85 6.02 -23.55
N ALA A 13 -29.93 6.41 -22.28
CA ALA A 13 -28.77 6.53 -21.41
C ALA A 13 -28.08 5.17 -21.16
N LEU A 14 -28.87 4.11 -20.96
CA LEU A 14 -28.35 2.76 -20.74
C LEU A 14 -27.70 2.22 -22.02
N GLU A 15 -28.34 2.31 -23.17
CA GLU A 15 -27.81 1.87 -24.47
C GLU A 15 -26.53 2.64 -24.84
N PHE A 16 -26.43 3.92 -24.50
CA PHE A 16 -25.23 4.71 -24.67
C PHE A 16 -24.09 4.31 -23.75
N CYS A 17 -24.36 3.98 -22.48
CA CYS A 17 -23.33 3.73 -21.47
C CYS A 17 -22.94 2.24 -21.32
N LEU A 18 -23.81 1.28 -21.70
CA LEU A 18 -23.52 -0.17 -21.61
C LEU A 18 -22.61 -0.63 -22.75
N GLU A 19 -21.38 -0.16 -22.70
CA GLU A 19 -20.30 -0.44 -23.63
C GLU A 19 -19.01 -0.74 -22.85
N LYS A 20 -17.89 -0.99 -23.54
CA LYS A 20 -16.57 -1.26 -22.92
C LYS A 20 -16.09 -0.12 -22.02
N ASP A 21 -16.56 1.08 -22.23
CA ASP A 21 -16.22 2.29 -21.48
C ASP A 21 -17.16 2.59 -20.30
N LEU A 22 -18.08 1.70 -19.96
CA LEU A 22 -18.85 1.77 -18.75
C LEU A 22 -17.90 1.70 -17.54
N GLU A 23 -17.97 2.68 -16.65
CA GLU A 23 -17.27 2.64 -15.37
C GLU A 23 -18.08 1.85 -14.35
N ARG A 24 -19.34 2.23 -14.17
CA ARG A 24 -20.29 1.53 -13.29
C ARG A 24 -21.72 2.02 -13.47
N ILE A 25 -22.67 1.17 -13.09
CA ILE A 25 -24.03 1.54 -12.71
C ILE A 25 -24.21 1.18 -11.23
N LEU A 26 -24.66 2.13 -10.43
CA LEU A 26 -24.98 1.92 -9.02
C LEU A 26 -26.47 2.13 -8.78
N LEU A 27 -27.18 1.09 -8.41
CA LEU A 27 -28.57 1.11 -7.96
C LEU A 27 -28.58 1.20 -6.43
N SER A 28 -29.33 2.13 -5.88
CA SER A 28 -29.36 2.44 -4.46
C SER A 28 -30.74 2.99 -4.03
N ASN A 29 -30.89 3.30 -2.75
CA ASN A 29 -32.13 3.76 -2.15
C ASN A 29 -33.26 2.72 -2.33
N PRO A 30 -33.14 1.55 -1.65
CA PRO A 30 -34.13 0.48 -1.77
C PRO A 30 -35.49 0.94 -1.27
N SER A 31 -36.56 0.47 -1.93
CA SER A 31 -37.96 0.73 -1.54
C SER A 31 -38.41 -0.14 -0.38
N ASP A 32 -37.73 -1.29 -0.18
CA ASP A 32 -37.98 -2.27 0.87
C ASP A 32 -36.65 -2.53 1.62
N PRO A 33 -36.60 -2.34 2.97
CA PRO A 33 -35.41 -2.62 3.78
C PRO A 33 -34.95 -4.09 3.75
N ASP A 34 -35.84 -5.03 3.50
CA ASP A 34 -35.55 -6.47 3.45
C ASP A 34 -35.00 -6.93 2.09
N HIS A 35 -34.99 -6.04 1.11
CA HIS A 35 -34.41 -6.27 -0.20
C HIS A 35 -32.90 -6.04 -0.20
N PHE A 36 -32.24 -6.12 -1.37
CA PHE A 36 -30.84 -5.73 -1.53
C PHE A 36 -30.63 -4.25 -1.20
N SER A 37 -29.59 -3.93 -0.43
CA SER A 37 -29.29 -2.56 -0.05
C SER A 37 -28.76 -1.72 -1.21
N LYS A 38 -28.05 -2.39 -2.14
CA LYS A 38 -27.54 -1.81 -3.39
C LYS A 38 -27.27 -2.89 -4.42
N SER A 39 -27.24 -2.51 -5.71
CA SER A 39 -26.69 -3.33 -6.78
C SER A 39 -25.70 -2.50 -7.60
N LYS A 40 -24.53 -3.08 -7.88
CA LYS A 40 -23.45 -2.46 -8.66
C LYS A 40 -23.20 -3.27 -9.92
N ILE A 41 -23.31 -2.62 -11.08
CA ILE A 41 -23.07 -3.26 -12.38
C ILE A 41 -21.76 -2.71 -12.95
N ARG A 42 -20.92 -3.59 -13.44
CA ARG A 42 -19.66 -3.26 -14.09
C ARG A 42 -19.43 -4.10 -15.34
N PRO A 43 -18.74 -3.58 -16.36
CA PRO A 43 -18.35 -4.36 -17.52
C PRO A 43 -17.25 -5.36 -17.15
N LEU A 44 -17.25 -6.49 -17.82
CA LEU A 44 -16.33 -7.59 -17.60
C LEU A 44 -16.08 -8.35 -18.90
N LEU A 45 -14.85 -8.79 -19.16
CA LEU A 45 -14.53 -9.70 -20.23
C LEU A 45 -14.52 -11.15 -19.70
N LEU A 46 -15.45 -11.96 -20.15
CA LEU A 46 -15.51 -13.39 -19.82
C LEU A 46 -15.28 -14.21 -21.11
N LYS A 47 -14.20 -14.96 -21.16
CA LYS A 47 -13.79 -15.75 -22.36
C LYS A 47 -13.77 -14.88 -23.64
N GLY A 48 -13.34 -13.63 -23.54
CA GLY A 48 -13.26 -12.69 -24.68
C GLY A 48 -14.57 -11.96 -25.01
N ASN A 49 -15.70 -12.31 -24.39
CA ASN A 49 -17.00 -11.65 -24.59
C ASN A 49 -17.22 -10.59 -23.51
N LEU A 50 -17.73 -9.42 -23.94
CA LEU A 50 -18.15 -8.37 -23.02
C LEU A 50 -19.48 -8.76 -22.36
N ILE A 51 -19.45 -8.82 -21.04
CA ILE A 51 -20.63 -9.04 -20.20
C ILE A 51 -20.72 -7.94 -19.13
N PHE A 52 -21.86 -7.85 -18.47
CA PHE A 52 -22.10 -6.91 -17.37
C PHE A 52 -22.42 -7.69 -16.10
N GLN A 53 -21.52 -7.61 -15.12
CA GLN A 53 -21.71 -8.29 -13.85
C GLN A 53 -22.44 -7.39 -12.87
N ALA A 54 -23.64 -7.80 -12.44
CA ALA A 54 -24.39 -7.19 -11.36
C ALA A 54 -24.02 -7.87 -10.03
N GLU A 55 -23.55 -7.06 -9.07
CA GLU A 55 -23.27 -7.45 -7.70
C GLU A 55 -24.37 -6.88 -6.78
N GLU A 56 -25.22 -7.74 -6.26
CA GLU A 56 -26.32 -7.42 -5.35
C GLU A 56 -25.89 -7.65 -3.91
N GLN A 57 -26.00 -6.62 -3.05
CA GLN A 57 -25.60 -6.72 -1.65
C GLN A 57 -26.81 -6.83 -0.71
N LYS A 58 -26.86 -7.89 0.11
CA LYS A 58 -27.85 -8.10 1.17
C LYS A 58 -27.12 -8.38 2.50
N GLY A 59 -27.16 -7.42 3.41
CA GLY A 59 -26.38 -7.49 4.65
C GLY A 59 -24.88 -7.66 4.38
N LYS A 60 -24.30 -8.76 4.85
CA LYS A 60 -22.88 -9.12 4.62
C LYS A 60 -22.67 -10.03 3.40
N GLN A 61 -23.71 -10.40 2.68
CA GLN A 61 -23.63 -11.30 1.53
C GLN A 61 -23.67 -10.51 0.22
N ALA A 62 -22.90 -10.95 -0.76
CA ALA A 62 -22.91 -10.44 -2.14
C ALA A 62 -23.31 -11.56 -3.10
N PHE A 63 -24.25 -11.26 -3.98
CA PHE A 63 -24.73 -12.16 -5.03
C PHE A 63 -24.32 -11.60 -6.39
N HIS A 64 -23.86 -12.45 -7.29
CA HIS A 64 -23.38 -12.04 -8.60
C HIS A 64 -24.23 -12.62 -9.72
N LYS A 65 -24.58 -11.80 -10.70
CA LYS A 65 -25.25 -12.19 -11.94
C LYS A 65 -24.46 -11.69 -13.12
N ASN A 66 -24.21 -12.54 -14.09
CA ASN A 66 -23.59 -12.17 -15.35
C ASN A 66 -24.66 -11.93 -16.40
N LEU A 67 -24.68 -10.78 -16.99
CA LEU A 67 -25.71 -10.30 -17.91
C LEU A 67 -25.09 -9.96 -19.26
N SER A 68 -25.78 -10.28 -20.35
CA SER A 68 -25.52 -9.68 -21.64
C SER A 68 -25.90 -8.19 -21.61
N ARG A 69 -25.60 -7.44 -22.67
CA ARG A 69 -25.96 -6.03 -22.77
C ARG A 69 -27.46 -5.79 -22.64
N ASP A 70 -28.27 -6.58 -23.37
CA ASP A 70 -29.72 -6.43 -23.39
C ASP A 70 -30.35 -6.85 -22.06
N GLU A 71 -29.83 -7.93 -21.45
CA GLU A 71 -30.24 -8.34 -20.11
C GLU A 71 -29.88 -7.29 -19.05
N ALA A 72 -28.76 -6.57 -19.19
CA ALA A 72 -28.39 -5.50 -18.27
C ALA A 72 -29.32 -4.28 -18.37
N VAL A 73 -29.77 -3.92 -19.58
CA VAL A 73 -30.80 -2.89 -19.78
C VAL A 73 -32.09 -3.29 -19.05
N ILE A 74 -32.61 -4.49 -19.33
CA ILE A 74 -33.85 -5.01 -18.72
C ILE A 74 -33.71 -5.10 -17.20
N TYR A 75 -32.56 -5.56 -16.72
CA TYR A 75 -32.29 -5.67 -15.30
C TYR A 75 -32.37 -4.29 -14.58
N VAL A 76 -31.73 -3.25 -15.14
CA VAL A 76 -31.77 -1.91 -14.55
C VAL A 76 -33.19 -1.31 -14.60
N GLU A 77 -33.91 -1.49 -15.72
CA GLU A 77 -35.30 -1.04 -15.85
C GLU A 77 -36.19 -1.69 -14.79
N ASN A 78 -36.09 -3.01 -14.61
CA ASN A 78 -36.85 -3.76 -13.60
C ASN A 78 -36.49 -3.33 -12.17
N CYS A 79 -35.22 -3.09 -11.90
CA CYS A 79 -34.75 -2.62 -10.60
C CYS A 79 -35.30 -1.23 -10.24
N LEU A 80 -35.41 -0.32 -11.20
CA LEU A 80 -35.96 1.03 -10.99
C LEU A 80 -37.50 1.07 -10.97
N ASN A 81 -38.15 0.11 -11.60
CA ASN A 81 -39.61 -0.06 -11.51
C ASN A 81 -40.05 -0.81 -10.25
N GLY A 82 -39.11 -1.36 -9.49
CA GLY A 82 -39.38 -2.21 -8.32
C GLY A 82 -38.56 -1.80 -7.08
N PRO A 83 -37.44 -2.53 -6.82
CA PRO A 83 -36.77 -2.46 -5.52
C PRO A 83 -35.91 -1.21 -5.29
N PHE A 84 -35.51 -0.45 -6.31
CA PHE A 84 -34.63 0.69 -6.15
C PHE A 84 -35.24 1.99 -6.66
N ARG A 85 -34.89 3.10 -6.01
CA ARG A 85 -35.39 4.45 -6.36
C ARG A 85 -34.32 5.38 -6.91
N GLN A 86 -33.10 4.91 -7.03
CA GLN A 86 -32.00 5.73 -7.53
C GLN A 86 -31.04 4.87 -8.36
N ALA A 87 -30.61 5.43 -9.50
CA ALA A 87 -29.47 4.90 -10.25
C ALA A 87 -28.48 6.00 -10.60
N GLU A 88 -27.20 5.70 -10.46
CA GLU A 88 -26.09 6.48 -11.00
C GLU A 88 -25.39 5.65 -12.08
N ILE A 89 -25.38 6.15 -13.31
CA ILE A 89 -24.75 5.52 -14.47
C ILE A 89 -23.56 6.39 -14.87
N THR A 90 -22.37 5.84 -14.91
CA THR A 90 -21.14 6.56 -15.27
C THR A 90 -20.39 5.78 -16.33
N CYS A 91 -20.08 6.42 -17.45
CA CYS A 91 -19.19 5.90 -18.49
C CYS A 91 -18.18 6.99 -18.93
N ALA A 92 -17.16 6.64 -19.69
CA ALA A 92 -16.15 7.60 -20.16
C ALA A 92 -16.75 8.75 -20.98
N ARG A 93 -17.90 8.52 -21.64
CA ARG A 93 -18.56 9.45 -22.55
C ARG A 93 -19.75 10.18 -21.94
N GLY A 94 -20.13 9.87 -20.69
CA GLY A 94 -21.29 10.52 -20.08
C GLY A 94 -21.64 10.05 -18.68
N LYS A 95 -22.56 10.78 -18.07
CA LYS A 95 -23.11 10.43 -16.77
C LYS A 95 -24.65 10.62 -16.78
N ALA A 96 -25.38 9.63 -16.24
CA ALA A 96 -26.80 9.76 -15.98
C ALA A 96 -27.13 9.55 -14.50
N THR A 97 -28.10 10.30 -14.01
CA THR A 97 -28.69 10.13 -12.67
C THR A 97 -30.19 9.95 -12.84
N VAL A 98 -30.70 8.88 -12.27
CA VAL A 98 -32.11 8.51 -12.30
C VAL A 98 -32.66 8.52 -10.89
N LEU A 99 -33.79 9.18 -10.69
CA LEU A 99 -34.49 9.23 -9.42
C LEU A 99 -35.95 8.80 -9.64
N VAL A 100 -36.44 7.94 -8.77
CA VAL A 100 -37.85 7.48 -8.75
C VAL A 100 -38.50 7.95 -7.46
N SER A 101 -39.55 8.74 -7.57
CA SER A 101 -40.30 9.24 -6.41
C SER A 101 -41.08 8.13 -5.71
N LYS A 102 -41.56 8.37 -4.48
CA LYS A 102 -42.45 7.43 -3.76
C LYS A 102 -43.77 7.14 -4.54
N LYS A 103 -44.16 8.03 -5.44
CA LYS A 103 -45.34 7.86 -6.30
C LYS A 103 -45.02 7.21 -7.65
N GLY A 104 -43.81 6.67 -7.85
CA GLY A 104 -43.40 5.99 -9.07
C GLY A 104 -43.01 6.93 -10.24
N LYS A 105 -42.98 8.25 -10.03
CA LYS A 105 -42.56 9.19 -11.09
C LYS A 105 -41.04 9.15 -11.23
N MET A 106 -40.55 8.78 -12.41
CA MET A 106 -39.15 8.77 -12.77
C MET A 106 -38.68 10.14 -13.26
N THR A 107 -37.41 10.45 -13.00
CA THR A 107 -36.72 11.64 -13.53
C THR A 107 -35.33 11.19 -13.96
N VAL A 108 -34.96 11.47 -15.20
CA VAL A 108 -33.66 11.10 -15.79
C VAL A 108 -32.91 12.38 -16.13
N LYS A 109 -31.68 12.50 -15.63
CA LYS A 109 -30.74 13.56 -16.01
C LYS A 109 -29.56 12.93 -16.68
N PHE A 110 -29.45 13.04 -18.01
CA PHE A 110 -28.36 12.48 -18.80
C PHE A 110 -27.52 13.61 -19.39
N LYS A 111 -26.18 13.53 -19.17
CA LYS A 111 -25.19 14.48 -19.72
C LYS A 111 -24.13 13.71 -20.47
N LYS A 112 -23.99 13.98 -21.75
CA LYS A 112 -22.87 13.51 -22.59
C LYS A 112 -21.64 14.39 -22.33
N GLN A 113 -20.46 13.81 -22.24
CA GLN A 113 -19.20 14.52 -21.99
C GLN A 113 -18.22 14.22 -23.12
N ALA A 114 -17.48 15.25 -23.56
CA ALA A 114 -16.49 15.10 -24.63
C ALA A 114 -15.12 14.52 -24.15
N ARG A 115 -14.92 14.28 -22.86
CA ARG A 115 -13.64 13.90 -22.28
C ARG A 115 -13.58 12.39 -22.05
N MET A 116 -12.64 11.72 -22.70
CA MET A 116 -12.30 10.32 -22.41
C MET A 116 -11.63 10.25 -21.03
N ILE A 117 -12.28 9.58 -20.09
CA ILE A 117 -11.67 9.13 -18.85
C ILE A 117 -10.97 7.80 -19.18
N ALA A 118 -9.81 7.54 -18.57
CA ALA A 118 -9.05 6.32 -18.82
C ALA A 118 -9.94 5.07 -18.68
N GLN A 119 -9.81 4.13 -19.63
CA GLN A 119 -10.56 2.87 -19.64
C GLN A 119 -10.42 2.13 -18.31
N ALA A 120 -11.53 1.80 -17.67
CA ALA A 120 -11.55 0.88 -16.55
C ALA A 120 -11.03 -0.49 -17.01
N ALA A 121 -10.16 -1.11 -16.23
CA ALA A 121 -9.63 -2.43 -16.53
C ALA A 121 -10.80 -3.46 -16.51
N LEU A 122 -11.08 -4.04 -17.68
CA LEU A 122 -12.21 -4.97 -17.92
C LEU A 122 -11.91 -6.41 -17.48
N GLU A 123 -10.69 -6.70 -17.00
CA GLU A 123 -10.31 -8.06 -16.61
C GLU A 123 -10.84 -8.44 -15.22
N HIS A 124 -11.39 -9.65 -15.12
CA HIS A 124 -11.96 -10.20 -13.87
C HIS A 124 -10.91 -10.40 -12.79
N ASN A 125 -9.68 -10.75 -13.18
CA ASN A 125 -8.52 -10.80 -12.32
C ASN A 125 -7.63 -9.61 -12.67
N ARG A 126 -7.65 -8.54 -11.86
CA ARG A 126 -6.55 -7.61 -11.85
C ARG A 126 -5.29 -8.41 -11.48
N LYS A 127 -4.51 -8.82 -12.46
CA LYS A 127 -3.14 -9.25 -12.18
C LYS A 127 -2.48 -8.07 -11.49
N LYS A 128 -2.09 -8.26 -10.23
CA LYS A 128 -1.33 -7.26 -9.50
C LYS A 128 -0.09 -6.94 -10.35
N GLN A 129 0.05 -5.69 -10.79
CA GLN A 129 1.26 -5.29 -11.50
C GLN A 129 2.35 -5.14 -10.45
N TYR A 130 3.31 -6.05 -10.48
CA TYR A 130 4.47 -6.01 -9.63
C TYR A 130 5.52 -5.04 -10.19
N LEU A 131 6.27 -4.39 -9.31
CA LEU A 131 7.34 -3.44 -9.68
C LEU A 131 8.53 -4.14 -10.33
N LEU A 132 8.76 -5.41 -9.99
CA LEU A 132 9.65 -6.31 -10.70
C LEU A 132 8.78 -7.35 -11.43
N PRO A 133 8.40 -7.13 -12.70
CA PRO A 133 7.48 -8.01 -13.41
C PRO A 133 8.15 -9.32 -13.81
N GLU A 134 7.33 -10.33 -14.08
CA GLU A 134 7.76 -11.57 -14.74
C GLU A 134 8.21 -11.29 -16.18
N GLY A 135 9.09 -12.15 -16.73
CA GLY A 135 9.55 -12.11 -18.10
C GLY A 135 10.93 -11.46 -18.30
N THR A 136 11.48 -10.80 -17.27
CA THR A 136 12.85 -10.28 -17.29
C THR A 136 13.61 -10.84 -16.10
N ALA A 137 14.69 -11.59 -16.39
CA ALA A 137 15.50 -12.18 -15.33
C ALA A 137 16.23 -11.11 -14.51
N VAL A 138 16.02 -11.14 -13.20
CA VAL A 138 16.68 -10.25 -12.24
C VAL A 138 17.75 -11.07 -11.49
N PRO A 139 19.05 -10.75 -11.62
CA PRO A 139 20.13 -11.61 -11.14
C PRO A 139 20.00 -12.07 -9.70
N PHE A 140 19.73 -11.16 -8.76
CA PHE A 140 19.60 -11.51 -7.35
C PHE A 140 18.34 -12.37 -7.06
N LEU A 141 17.26 -12.24 -7.83
CA LEU A 141 16.07 -13.09 -7.68
C LEU A 141 16.32 -14.51 -8.20
N VAL A 142 17.16 -14.65 -9.23
CA VAL A 142 17.56 -15.96 -9.76
C VAL A 142 18.42 -16.69 -8.73
N ASP A 143 19.43 -16.04 -8.16
CA ASP A 143 20.30 -16.62 -7.13
C ASP A 143 19.55 -16.96 -5.83
N LEU A 144 18.51 -16.20 -5.50
CA LEU A 144 17.58 -16.52 -4.39
C LEU A 144 16.66 -17.72 -4.68
N GLY A 145 16.64 -18.22 -5.92
CA GLY A 145 15.70 -19.24 -6.36
C GLY A 145 14.24 -18.78 -6.38
N VAL A 146 14.01 -17.47 -6.43
CA VAL A 146 12.68 -16.84 -6.53
C VAL A 146 12.25 -16.73 -7.98
N MET A 147 13.21 -16.59 -8.89
CA MET A 147 12.99 -16.44 -10.32
C MET A 147 13.85 -17.42 -11.11
N THR A 148 13.39 -17.90 -12.24
CA THR A 148 14.19 -18.72 -13.15
C THR A 148 15.09 -17.83 -14.02
N LYS A 149 16.06 -18.43 -14.73
CA LYS A 149 16.91 -17.70 -15.69
C LYS A 149 16.12 -17.09 -16.85
N GLU A 150 14.95 -17.62 -17.14
CA GLU A 150 14.03 -17.14 -18.18
C GLU A 150 13.07 -16.04 -17.65
N GLY A 151 13.20 -15.66 -16.38
CA GLY A 151 12.37 -14.60 -15.76
C GLY A 151 11.01 -15.07 -15.23
N ALA A 152 10.74 -16.38 -15.17
CA ALA A 152 9.51 -16.91 -14.58
C ALA A 152 9.62 -17.01 -13.04
N ILE A 153 8.53 -16.76 -12.33
CA ILE A 153 8.52 -16.86 -10.86
C ILE A 153 8.36 -18.33 -10.42
N VAL A 154 9.20 -18.76 -9.50
CA VAL A 154 9.15 -20.09 -8.90
C VAL A 154 7.96 -20.16 -7.93
N HIS A 155 6.97 -20.99 -8.25
CA HIS A 155 5.69 -21.07 -7.51
C HIS A 155 5.87 -21.26 -6.00
N SER A 156 6.77 -22.13 -5.56
CA SER A 156 7.06 -22.35 -4.13
C SER A 156 7.74 -21.17 -3.43
N ARG A 157 8.16 -20.15 -4.17
CA ARG A 157 8.80 -18.91 -3.67
C ARG A 157 7.96 -17.66 -3.93
N TYR A 158 6.71 -17.84 -4.35
CA TYR A 158 5.83 -16.73 -4.72
C TYR A 158 5.60 -15.75 -3.56
N ASP A 159 5.51 -16.23 -2.31
CA ASP A 159 5.36 -15.35 -1.14
C ASP A 159 6.59 -14.46 -0.94
N LYS A 160 7.79 -15.00 -1.16
CA LYS A 160 9.01 -14.18 -1.10
C LYS A 160 9.06 -13.13 -2.20
N TYR A 161 8.61 -13.47 -3.40
CA TYR A 161 8.47 -12.52 -4.49
C TYR A 161 7.46 -11.40 -4.15
N ARG A 162 6.31 -11.75 -3.56
CA ARG A 162 5.32 -10.77 -3.08
C ARG A 162 5.91 -9.85 -2.01
N GLN A 163 6.63 -10.41 -1.04
CA GLN A 163 7.29 -9.64 0.03
C GLN A 163 8.29 -8.61 -0.52
N ILE A 164 9.13 -9.02 -1.47
CA ILE A 164 10.10 -8.13 -2.13
C ILE A 164 9.36 -6.99 -2.86
N ASN A 165 8.35 -7.32 -3.67
CA ASN A 165 7.57 -6.29 -4.38
C ASN A 165 6.83 -5.36 -3.41
N ARG A 166 6.30 -5.89 -2.29
CA ARG A 166 5.65 -5.06 -1.27
C ARG A 166 6.63 -4.06 -0.63
N PHE A 167 7.86 -4.49 -0.35
CA PHE A 167 8.91 -3.60 0.11
C PHE A 167 9.21 -2.50 -0.91
N LEU A 168 9.30 -2.86 -2.19
CA LEU A 168 9.54 -1.89 -3.26
C LEU A 168 8.38 -0.90 -3.45
N GLU A 169 7.13 -1.27 -3.14
CA GLU A 169 6.00 -0.33 -3.11
C GLU A 169 6.26 0.80 -2.09
N PHE A 170 6.82 0.48 -0.90
CA PHE A 170 7.22 1.51 0.07
C PHE A 170 8.38 2.37 -0.41
N ILE A 171 9.32 1.79 -1.16
CA ILE A 171 10.41 2.55 -1.79
C ILE A 171 9.84 3.48 -2.89
N GLU A 172 8.87 3.02 -3.71
CA GLU A 172 8.20 3.85 -4.71
C GLU A 172 7.53 5.07 -4.09
N ASP A 173 6.82 4.87 -2.98
CA ASP A 173 6.12 5.94 -2.26
C ASP A 173 7.05 7.08 -1.78
N ILE A 174 8.31 6.76 -1.49
CA ILE A 174 9.27 7.74 -0.95
C ILE A 174 10.20 8.33 -2.01
N LEU A 175 10.12 7.91 -3.27
CA LEU A 175 10.95 8.45 -4.36
C LEU A 175 10.94 10.00 -4.45
N PRO A 176 9.81 10.69 -4.22
CA PRO A 176 9.77 12.14 -4.25
C PRO A 176 10.67 12.83 -3.20
N GLN A 177 11.15 12.09 -2.19
CA GLN A 177 12.05 12.58 -1.15
C GLN A 177 13.53 12.43 -1.53
N LEU A 178 13.82 11.55 -2.51
CA LEU A 178 15.18 11.32 -3.00
C LEU A 178 15.55 12.30 -4.12
N ASN A 179 16.83 12.57 -4.29
CA ASN A 179 17.32 13.47 -5.32
C ASN A 179 17.64 12.71 -6.61
N LYS A 180 17.07 13.15 -7.75
CA LYS A 180 17.33 12.53 -9.07
C LYS A 180 18.69 12.89 -9.66
N ASN A 181 19.28 14.01 -9.22
CA ASN A 181 20.47 14.58 -9.86
C ASN A 181 21.74 14.51 -8.98
N LYS A 182 21.59 14.12 -7.70
CA LYS A 182 22.69 13.97 -6.77
C LYS A 182 22.65 12.58 -6.14
N GLU A 183 23.81 12.04 -5.81
CA GLU A 183 23.93 10.74 -5.15
C GLU A 183 23.18 10.78 -3.82
N ASN A 184 22.30 9.79 -3.61
CA ASN A 184 21.61 9.58 -2.35
C ASN A 184 22.35 8.49 -1.58
N VAL A 185 22.74 8.79 -0.35
CA VAL A 185 23.38 7.83 0.55
C VAL A 185 22.31 7.11 1.37
N ILE A 186 22.29 5.79 1.29
CA ILE A 186 21.31 4.94 1.96
C ILE A 186 22.05 3.94 2.83
N ILE A 187 21.62 3.76 4.07
CA ILE A 187 22.12 2.71 4.96
C ILE A 187 21.01 1.73 5.29
N ASP A 188 21.32 0.44 5.18
CA ASP A 188 20.47 -0.66 5.62
C ASP A 188 21.11 -1.34 6.84
N PHE A 189 20.58 -1.05 8.02
CA PHE A 189 21.06 -1.60 9.28
C PHE A 189 20.44 -2.96 9.58
N GLY A 190 21.32 -3.94 9.92
CA GLY A 190 20.90 -5.31 10.15
C GLY A 190 20.45 -5.98 8.84
N CYS A 191 21.22 -5.74 7.76
CA CYS A 191 20.85 -6.15 6.40
C CYS A 191 20.74 -7.69 6.23
N GLY A 192 21.33 -8.49 7.11
CA GLY A 192 21.27 -9.94 7.09
C GLY A 192 21.69 -10.50 5.72
N LYS A 193 20.89 -11.43 5.16
CA LYS A 193 21.12 -11.99 3.81
C LYS A 193 20.87 -10.98 2.68
N SER A 194 20.53 -9.74 2.98
CA SER A 194 20.50 -8.55 2.12
C SER A 194 19.62 -8.64 0.87
N TYR A 195 18.71 -9.60 0.76
CA TYR A 195 17.88 -9.70 -0.44
C TYR A 195 16.99 -8.46 -0.68
N LEU A 196 16.56 -7.77 0.38
CA LEU A 196 15.83 -6.50 0.27
C LEU A 196 16.77 -5.33 -0.06
N THR A 197 18.00 -5.35 0.44
CA THR A 197 19.06 -4.39 0.07
C THR A 197 19.40 -4.49 -1.42
N PHE A 198 19.58 -5.72 -1.94
CA PHE A 198 19.76 -5.95 -3.38
C PHE A 198 18.57 -5.50 -4.20
N ALA A 199 17.33 -5.78 -3.73
CA ALA A 199 16.11 -5.35 -4.38
C ALA A 199 16.02 -3.82 -4.44
N MET A 200 16.33 -3.14 -3.35
CA MET A 200 16.33 -1.69 -3.26
C MET A 200 17.37 -1.07 -4.20
N TYR A 201 18.61 -1.59 -4.23
CA TYR A 201 19.65 -1.12 -5.15
C TYR A 201 19.22 -1.29 -6.60
N TYR A 202 18.81 -2.50 -6.99
CA TYR A 202 18.36 -2.78 -8.34
C TYR A 202 17.22 -1.87 -8.77
N TYR A 203 16.22 -1.72 -7.91
CA TYR A 203 15.06 -0.89 -8.21
C TYR A 203 15.42 0.59 -8.36
N LEU A 204 16.14 1.15 -7.39
CA LEU A 204 16.51 2.56 -7.43
C LEU A 204 17.49 2.87 -8.55
N LYS A 205 18.53 2.05 -8.71
CA LYS A 205 19.61 2.30 -9.66
C LYS A 205 19.24 1.88 -11.07
N GLU A 206 18.87 0.60 -11.27
CA GLU A 206 18.69 0.01 -12.60
C GLU A 206 17.31 0.29 -13.18
N VAL A 207 16.25 0.26 -12.37
CA VAL A 207 14.88 0.47 -12.86
C VAL A 207 14.50 1.95 -12.91
N LYS A 208 14.81 2.70 -11.85
CA LYS A 208 14.39 4.12 -11.72
C LYS A 208 15.47 5.14 -12.10
N GLY A 209 16.73 4.71 -12.24
CA GLY A 209 17.85 5.58 -12.64
C GLY A 209 18.26 6.63 -11.60
N TYR A 210 17.99 6.40 -10.32
CA TYR A 210 18.46 7.29 -9.26
C TYR A 210 19.95 7.06 -8.98
N PRO A 211 20.75 8.13 -8.85
CA PRO A 211 22.11 8.01 -8.34
C PRO A 211 22.06 7.66 -6.85
N VAL A 212 22.43 6.43 -6.53
CA VAL A 212 22.41 5.91 -5.15
C VAL A 212 23.73 5.25 -4.78
N ARG A 213 24.13 5.40 -3.53
CA ARG A 213 25.15 4.61 -2.84
C ARG A 213 24.49 3.95 -1.64
N ILE A 214 24.51 2.62 -1.60
CA ILE A 214 23.87 1.86 -0.54
C ILE A 214 24.93 1.12 0.27
N ILE A 215 24.82 1.19 1.60
CA ILE A 215 25.71 0.52 2.54
C ILE A 215 24.85 -0.41 3.41
N GLY A 216 25.07 -1.70 3.26
CA GLY A 216 24.50 -2.72 4.17
C GLY A 216 25.42 -2.93 5.37
N LEU A 217 24.86 -2.90 6.58
CA LEU A 217 25.60 -3.13 7.82
C LEU A 217 25.02 -4.33 8.55
N ASP A 218 25.88 -5.25 8.98
CA ASP A 218 25.53 -6.40 9.83
C ASP A 218 26.71 -6.80 10.73
N LEU A 219 26.43 -7.49 11.83
CA LEU A 219 27.45 -7.98 12.77
C LEU A 219 28.17 -9.24 12.30
N LYS A 220 27.59 -9.98 11.34
CA LYS A 220 28.08 -11.30 10.91
C LYS A 220 29.02 -11.18 9.71
N GLU A 221 30.31 -11.41 9.95
CA GLU A 221 31.34 -11.33 8.91
C GLU A 221 31.10 -12.26 7.71
N ASP A 222 30.64 -13.49 7.97
CA ASP A 222 30.35 -14.47 6.91
C ASP A 222 29.22 -13.98 5.98
N VAL A 223 28.20 -13.36 6.55
CA VAL A 223 27.10 -12.77 5.81
C VAL A 223 27.58 -11.57 4.97
N ILE A 224 28.36 -10.67 5.57
CA ILE A 224 28.91 -9.49 4.89
C ILE A 224 29.83 -9.91 3.73
N ARG A 225 30.70 -10.89 3.94
CA ARG A 225 31.57 -11.42 2.87
C ARG A 225 30.75 -11.97 1.72
N HIS A 226 29.77 -12.82 2.02
CA HIS A 226 28.89 -13.39 0.99
C HIS A 226 28.13 -12.31 0.21
N CYS A 227 27.57 -11.31 0.88
CA CYS A 227 26.84 -10.22 0.23
C CYS A 227 27.77 -9.35 -0.63
N SER A 228 29.01 -9.10 -0.16
CA SER A 228 30.01 -8.36 -0.94
C SER A 228 30.38 -9.10 -2.24
N ASP A 229 30.60 -10.44 -2.18
CA ASP A 229 30.85 -11.26 -3.35
C ASP A 229 29.70 -11.23 -4.35
N LEU A 230 28.45 -11.24 -3.86
CA LEU A 230 27.26 -11.12 -4.70
C LEU A 230 27.18 -9.73 -5.36
N ALA A 231 27.45 -8.65 -4.62
CA ALA A 231 27.43 -7.30 -5.18
C ALA A 231 28.44 -7.13 -6.32
N VAL A 232 29.66 -7.67 -6.16
CA VAL A 232 30.68 -7.69 -7.22
C VAL A 232 30.19 -8.51 -8.42
N ARG A 233 29.65 -9.71 -8.19
CA ARG A 233 29.15 -10.59 -9.26
C ARG A 233 28.02 -9.96 -10.08
N TYR A 234 27.15 -9.12 -9.44
CA TYR A 234 26.06 -8.42 -10.14
C TYR A 234 26.52 -7.10 -10.77
N GLY A 235 27.76 -6.67 -10.55
CA GLY A 235 28.25 -5.37 -11.02
C GLY A 235 27.65 -4.17 -10.29
N TYR A 236 27.23 -4.36 -9.02
CA TYR A 236 26.61 -3.30 -8.21
C TYR A 236 27.68 -2.45 -7.51
N GLU A 237 28.42 -1.66 -8.29
CA GLU A 237 29.59 -0.89 -7.83
C GLU A 237 29.33 0.08 -6.66
N LYS A 238 28.10 0.55 -6.54
CA LYS A 238 27.68 1.51 -5.50
C LYS A 238 26.92 0.84 -4.34
N LEU A 239 26.94 -0.50 -4.28
CA LEU A 239 26.43 -1.29 -3.18
C LEU A 239 27.60 -1.91 -2.43
N SER A 240 27.79 -1.54 -1.17
CA SER A 240 28.85 -2.06 -0.32
C SER A 240 28.27 -2.64 0.97
N PHE A 241 29.03 -3.59 1.56
CA PHE A 241 28.65 -4.21 2.83
C PHE A 241 29.79 -4.08 3.83
N THR A 242 29.46 -3.73 5.07
CA THR A 242 30.42 -3.51 6.14
C THR A 242 30.01 -4.25 7.39
N CYS A 243 30.97 -4.97 8.00
CA CYS A 243 30.79 -5.58 9.30
C CYS A 243 30.91 -4.50 10.39
N GLY A 244 29.92 -4.39 11.27
CA GLY A 244 29.99 -3.43 12.36
C GLY A 244 28.69 -3.33 13.15
N ASP A 245 28.81 -2.73 14.35
CA ASP A 245 27.69 -2.44 15.22
C ASP A 245 27.05 -1.08 14.85
N ILE A 246 25.72 -1.06 14.85
CA ILE A 246 24.92 0.14 14.54
C ILE A 246 25.28 1.31 15.46
N ALA A 247 25.41 1.06 16.76
CA ALA A 247 25.66 2.10 17.76
C ALA A 247 26.99 2.83 17.53
N SER A 248 28.03 2.11 17.11
CA SER A 248 29.38 2.63 16.92
C SER A 248 29.72 3.03 15.48
N TYR A 249 28.81 2.84 14.52
CA TYR A 249 29.09 3.12 13.11
C TYR A 249 29.26 4.61 12.83
N GLU A 250 30.40 5.01 12.29
CA GLU A 250 30.79 6.40 11.94
C GLU A 250 31.29 6.54 10.48
N GLY A 251 31.02 5.56 9.64
CA GLY A 251 31.58 5.49 8.28
C GLY A 251 31.05 6.51 7.28
N VAL A 252 30.13 7.41 7.67
CA VAL A 252 29.54 8.44 6.80
C VAL A 252 29.14 9.68 7.61
N ASP A 253 29.26 10.85 6.97
CA ASP A 253 28.88 12.14 7.58
C ASP A 253 27.43 12.53 7.26
N HIS A 254 26.84 11.98 6.20
CA HIS A 254 25.50 12.29 5.74
C HIS A 254 24.79 11.05 5.20
N VAL A 255 23.51 10.91 5.53
CA VAL A 255 22.63 9.84 5.04
C VAL A 255 21.30 10.44 4.61
N ASP A 256 20.85 10.11 3.41
CA ASP A 256 19.54 10.56 2.90
C ASP A 256 18.39 9.63 3.33
N MET A 257 18.66 8.32 3.44
CA MET A 257 17.67 7.34 3.86
C MET A 257 18.28 6.27 4.75
N VAL A 258 17.59 5.92 5.83
CA VAL A 258 17.92 4.79 6.69
C VAL A 258 16.84 3.73 6.55
N VAL A 259 17.26 2.49 6.34
CA VAL A 259 16.42 1.30 6.35
C VAL A 259 16.89 0.39 7.48
N THR A 260 15.95 -0.18 8.24
CA THR A 260 16.25 -1.18 9.26
C THR A 260 15.06 -2.13 9.38
N LEU A 261 15.18 -3.30 8.76
CA LEU A 261 14.06 -4.24 8.64
C LEU A 261 14.10 -5.36 9.69
N HIS A 262 15.24 -5.61 10.32
CA HIS A 262 15.43 -6.71 11.27
C HIS A 262 16.40 -6.40 12.41
N ALA A 263 16.62 -5.11 12.72
CA ALA A 263 17.34 -4.74 13.95
C ALA A 263 16.44 -5.02 15.16
N CYS A 264 16.92 -5.87 16.06
CA CYS A 264 16.13 -6.30 17.21
C CYS A 264 16.27 -5.33 18.38
N ASP A 265 15.14 -5.04 19.05
CA ASP A 265 15.04 -4.32 20.32
C ASP A 265 15.78 -2.97 20.30
N LEU A 266 16.78 -2.77 21.16
CA LEU A 266 17.58 -1.53 21.24
C LEU A 266 18.35 -1.19 19.95
N ALA A 267 18.71 -2.18 19.15
CA ALA A 267 19.38 -1.92 17.87
C ALA A 267 18.49 -1.08 16.92
N THR A 268 17.17 -1.26 16.98
CA THR A 268 16.22 -0.38 16.27
C THR A 268 16.35 1.06 16.77
N ASP A 269 16.42 1.27 18.09
CA ASP A 269 16.47 2.61 18.68
C ASP A 269 17.77 3.32 18.33
N TYR A 270 18.93 2.63 18.34
CA TYR A 270 20.20 3.15 17.84
C TYR A 270 20.14 3.52 16.36
N ALA A 271 19.50 2.70 15.52
CA ALA A 271 19.32 3.01 14.11
C ALA A 271 18.48 4.28 13.90
N LEU A 272 17.39 4.44 14.67
CA LEU A 272 16.53 5.62 14.61
C LEU A 272 17.27 6.88 15.13
N GLU A 273 18.05 6.76 16.21
CA GLU A 273 18.87 7.84 16.75
C GLU A 273 19.90 8.34 15.71
N LYS A 274 20.67 7.41 15.11
CA LYS A 274 21.62 7.70 14.04
C LYS A 274 20.94 8.38 12.85
N ALA A 275 19.79 7.86 12.40
CA ALA A 275 19.03 8.44 11.31
C ALA A 275 18.60 9.87 11.59
N VAL A 276 18.14 10.16 12.81
CA VAL A 276 17.78 11.51 13.26
C VAL A 276 19.02 12.40 13.35
N GLY A 277 20.14 11.87 13.86
CA GLY A 277 21.41 12.60 13.96
C GLY A 277 21.95 13.04 12.61
N TRP A 278 21.90 12.20 11.59
CA TRP A 278 22.26 12.54 10.20
C TRP A 278 21.24 13.43 9.48
N GLY A 279 20.06 13.66 10.06
CA GLY A 279 18.98 14.38 9.40
C GLY A 279 18.44 13.63 8.17
N ALA A 280 18.42 12.30 8.23
CA ALA A 280 17.94 11.47 7.13
C ALA A 280 16.54 11.90 6.67
N LYS A 281 16.35 12.06 5.36
CA LYS A 281 15.07 12.52 4.78
C LYS A 281 13.98 11.47 4.95
N VAL A 282 14.37 10.19 4.94
CA VAL A 282 13.46 9.05 5.03
C VAL A 282 14.01 8.01 6.00
N ILE A 283 13.14 7.47 6.83
CA ILE A 283 13.41 6.31 7.70
C ILE A 283 12.34 5.26 7.44
N LEU A 284 12.78 4.04 7.13
CA LEU A 284 11.93 2.85 7.01
C LEU A 284 12.40 1.82 8.04
N SER A 285 11.59 1.56 9.06
CA SER A 285 11.95 0.64 10.14
C SER A 285 10.86 -0.41 10.35
N VAL A 286 11.27 -1.68 10.41
CA VAL A 286 10.39 -2.81 10.77
C VAL A 286 10.90 -3.45 12.04
N PRO A 287 10.47 -2.97 13.20
CA PRO A 287 10.87 -3.53 14.49
C PRO A 287 10.31 -4.94 14.68
N CYS A 288 11.13 -5.86 15.13
CA CYS A 288 10.72 -7.26 15.30
C CYS A 288 10.65 -7.72 16.77
N CYS A 289 11.33 -7.04 17.69
CA CYS A 289 11.40 -7.38 19.11
C CYS A 289 11.30 -6.14 19.97
N GLN A 290 10.61 -6.25 21.14
CA GLN A 290 10.38 -5.18 22.09
C GLN A 290 10.44 -5.76 23.53
N HIS A 291 11.56 -6.40 23.87
CA HIS A 291 11.70 -7.13 25.12
C HIS A 291 11.82 -6.22 26.34
N GLU A 292 12.36 -5.02 26.16
CA GLU A 292 12.59 -4.08 27.27
C GLU A 292 11.25 -3.66 27.90
N LEU A 293 10.34 -3.09 27.14
CA LEU A 293 9.04 -2.67 27.63
C LEU A 293 8.20 -3.85 28.15
N ASN A 294 8.33 -5.02 27.55
CA ASN A 294 7.61 -6.20 28.02
C ASN A 294 7.99 -6.59 29.46
N ARG A 295 9.24 -6.33 29.89
CA ARG A 295 9.66 -6.55 31.29
C ARG A 295 9.17 -5.44 32.21
N GLN A 296 9.15 -4.20 31.75
CA GLN A 296 8.88 -2.99 32.53
C GLN A 296 7.38 -2.66 32.67
N ILE A 297 6.56 -3.03 31.64
CA ILE A 297 5.16 -2.61 31.62
C ILE A 297 4.38 -3.15 32.83
N HIS A 298 3.89 -2.22 33.62
CA HIS A 298 3.01 -2.45 34.73
C HIS A 298 1.96 -1.35 34.79
N ASN A 299 0.70 -1.73 34.89
CA ASN A 299 -0.41 -0.78 35.01
C ASN A 299 -1.57 -1.42 35.78
N PRO A 300 -1.99 -0.87 36.95
CA PRO A 300 -3.04 -1.45 37.78
C PRO A 300 -4.38 -1.64 37.06
N VAL A 301 -4.74 -0.70 36.16
CA VAL A 301 -6.01 -0.76 35.40
C VAL A 301 -5.97 -1.85 34.35
N LEU A 302 -4.80 -2.07 33.73
CA LEU A 302 -4.60 -3.07 32.67
C LEU A 302 -4.12 -4.42 33.21
N GLN A 303 -3.90 -4.56 34.54
CA GLN A 303 -3.39 -5.80 35.15
C GLN A 303 -4.17 -7.05 34.72
N PRO A 304 -5.52 -7.05 34.65
CA PRO A 304 -6.26 -8.23 34.19
C PRO A 304 -5.95 -8.72 32.81
N VAL A 305 -5.37 -7.84 31.96
CA VAL A 305 -4.93 -8.17 30.58
C VAL A 305 -3.43 -8.49 30.56
N LEU A 306 -2.63 -7.77 31.33
CA LEU A 306 -1.17 -7.90 31.36
C LEU A 306 -0.68 -9.19 32.07
N GLU A 307 -1.52 -9.87 32.84
CA GLU A 307 -1.21 -11.18 33.43
C GLU A 307 -1.13 -12.30 32.36
N TYR A 308 -1.74 -12.11 31.18
CA TYR A 308 -1.62 -13.02 30.05
C TYR A 308 -0.36 -12.68 29.24
N GLY A 309 0.69 -13.48 29.34
CA GLY A 309 2.00 -13.22 28.76
C GLY A 309 1.97 -12.88 27.25
N LEU A 310 1.13 -13.57 26.47
CA LEU A 310 0.95 -13.27 25.05
C LEU A 310 0.37 -11.87 24.80
N LEU A 311 -0.61 -11.46 25.60
CA LEU A 311 -1.23 -10.14 25.47
C LEU A 311 -0.26 -9.05 25.92
N LYS A 312 0.47 -9.29 27.03
CA LYS A 312 1.52 -8.39 27.53
C LYS A 312 2.60 -8.14 26.46
N GLU A 313 3.11 -9.21 25.80
CA GLU A 313 4.09 -9.09 24.72
C GLU A 313 3.56 -8.23 23.56
N ARG A 314 2.35 -8.51 23.09
CA ARG A 314 1.75 -7.77 21.98
C ARG A 314 1.51 -6.30 22.32
N MET A 315 1.02 -6.02 23.53
CA MET A 315 0.83 -4.64 23.99
C MET A 315 2.16 -3.90 24.11
N ALA A 316 3.19 -4.53 24.68
CA ALA A 316 4.53 -3.96 24.75
C ALA A 316 5.08 -3.62 23.38
N ALA A 317 4.90 -4.51 22.37
CA ALA A 317 5.31 -4.26 21.01
C ALA A 317 4.61 -3.03 20.41
N LEU A 318 3.28 -2.98 20.48
CA LEU A 318 2.49 -1.86 19.93
C LEU A 318 2.81 -0.53 20.62
N TYR A 319 2.98 -0.52 21.93
CA TYR A 319 3.33 0.70 22.66
C TYR A 319 4.74 1.17 22.35
N THR A 320 5.73 0.28 22.26
CA THR A 320 7.10 0.64 21.89
C THR A 320 7.12 1.29 20.51
N ASP A 321 6.46 0.70 19.52
CA ASP A 321 6.45 1.25 18.16
C ASP A 321 5.63 2.55 18.08
N GLY A 322 4.56 2.67 18.86
CA GLY A 322 3.84 3.93 19.02
C GLY A 322 4.68 5.04 19.64
N ILE A 323 5.50 4.73 20.66
CA ILE A 323 6.44 5.68 21.29
C ILE A 323 7.52 6.08 20.29
N ARG A 324 8.14 5.12 19.57
CA ARG A 324 9.12 5.40 18.49
C ARG A 324 8.56 6.36 17.45
N ALA A 325 7.32 6.12 17.00
CA ALA A 325 6.65 7.00 16.06
C ALA A 325 6.48 8.43 16.64
N LYS A 326 6.08 8.56 17.91
CA LYS A 326 5.95 9.87 18.57
C LYS A 326 7.27 10.59 18.77
N VAL A 327 8.33 9.87 19.11
CA VAL A 327 9.68 10.45 19.21
C VAL A 327 10.13 10.99 17.83
N LEU A 328 9.91 10.25 16.74
CA LEU A 328 10.23 10.72 15.39
C LEU A 328 9.39 11.95 14.99
N GLU A 329 8.09 11.97 15.34
CA GLU A 329 7.25 13.17 15.14
C GLU A 329 7.78 14.39 15.89
N TYR A 330 8.21 14.19 17.14
CA TYR A 330 8.84 15.25 17.95
C TYR A 330 10.15 15.75 17.33
N ARG A 331 10.94 14.85 16.71
CA ARG A 331 12.17 15.16 16.00
C ARG A 331 11.93 15.78 14.60
N GLY A 332 10.70 16.04 14.21
CA GLY A 332 10.36 16.79 12.99
C GLY A 332 10.01 15.92 11.80
N TYR A 333 9.70 14.64 12.01
CA TYR A 333 9.25 13.76 10.95
C TYR A 333 7.73 13.71 10.85
N ASN A 334 7.21 13.45 9.64
CA ASN A 334 5.86 12.92 9.43
C ASN A 334 5.95 11.41 9.49
N THR A 335 5.35 10.80 10.52
CA THR A 335 5.45 9.37 10.75
C THR A 335 4.14 8.67 10.48
N GLN A 336 4.21 7.51 9.82
CA GLN A 336 3.10 6.62 9.55
C GLN A 336 3.44 5.22 10.06
N ILE A 337 2.46 4.58 10.67
CA ILE A 337 2.52 3.17 11.06
C ILE A 337 1.73 2.39 10.03
N LEU A 338 2.38 1.49 9.31
CA LEU A 338 1.84 0.77 8.15
C LEU A 338 2.01 -0.73 8.35
N GLU A 339 1.19 -1.51 7.67
CA GLU A 339 1.36 -2.96 7.58
C GLU A 339 2.41 -3.28 6.50
N PHE A 340 3.49 -3.98 6.90
CA PHE A 340 4.61 -4.30 6.01
C PHE A 340 4.29 -5.51 5.12
N ILE A 341 3.85 -6.61 5.74
CA ILE A 341 3.44 -7.86 5.05
C ILE A 341 2.16 -8.37 5.70
N ASP A 342 1.45 -9.27 5.01
CA ASP A 342 0.20 -9.83 5.53
C ASP A 342 0.43 -10.55 6.87
N MET A 343 -0.49 -10.37 7.83
CA MET A 343 -0.43 -10.98 9.17
C MET A 343 -0.41 -12.52 9.14
N GLU A 344 -0.82 -13.14 8.03
CA GLU A 344 -0.73 -14.58 7.83
C GLU A 344 0.70 -15.12 7.92
N HIS A 345 1.70 -14.27 7.65
CA HIS A 345 3.11 -14.65 7.66
C HIS A 345 3.83 -14.36 8.98
N THR A 346 3.46 -13.27 9.65
CA THR A 346 4.02 -12.89 10.97
C THR A 346 3.16 -11.83 11.66
N PRO A 347 2.97 -11.93 12.99
CA PRO A 347 2.33 -10.87 13.77
C PRO A 347 3.23 -9.62 13.94
N LYS A 348 4.52 -9.72 13.60
CA LYS A 348 5.53 -8.64 13.70
C LYS A 348 5.71 -8.00 12.33
N ASN A 349 4.69 -7.30 11.87
CA ASN A 349 4.58 -6.79 10.51
C ASN A 349 4.38 -5.27 10.42
N ILE A 350 4.73 -4.53 11.48
CA ILE A 350 4.62 -3.07 11.50
C ILE A 350 5.83 -2.44 10.81
N LEU A 351 5.56 -1.53 9.86
CA LEU A 351 6.54 -0.62 9.27
C LEU A 351 6.31 0.78 9.83
N LEU A 352 7.34 1.36 10.43
CA LEU A 352 7.43 2.78 10.71
C LEU A 352 8.05 3.48 9.49
N ARG A 353 7.26 4.31 8.81
CA ARG A 353 7.72 5.17 7.73
C ARG A 353 7.74 6.60 8.21
N ALA A 354 8.92 7.21 8.30
CA ALA A 354 9.09 8.58 8.73
C ALA A 354 9.76 9.40 7.62
N VAL A 355 9.16 10.55 7.30
CA VAL A 355 9.66 11.48 6.27
C VAL A 355 9.91 12.83 6.94
N LEU A 356 11.13 13.35 6.80
CA LEU A 356 11.53 14.62 7.39
C LEU A 356 10.70 15.78 6.80
N ARG A 357 10.13 16.60 7.65
CA ARG A 357 9.29 17.73 7.25
C ARG A 357 10.15 18.82 6.60
N LYS A 358 9.66 19.38 5.51
CA LYS A 358 10.23 20.56 4.86
C LYS A 358 9.62 21.81 5.52
N GLU A 359 9.96 22.09 6.75
CA GLU A 359 9.50 23.28 7.47
C GLU A 359 10.69 24.21 7.76
N GLY A 360 10.44 25.53 7.72
CA GLY A 360 11.42 26.52 8.16
C GLY A 360 11.72 26.37 9.67
N ASP A 361 12.93 26.70 10.09
CA ASP A 361 13.40 26.49 11.47
C ASP A 361 12.50 27.11 12.56
N ALA A 362 11.85 28.24 12.28
CA ALA A 362 10.96 28.93 13.21
C ALA A 362 9.65 28.14 13.52
N GLU A 363 9.13 27.40 12.56
CA GLU A 363 7.92 26.61 12.75
C GLU A 363 8.22 25.27 13.46
N ARG A 364 9.41 24.71 13.23
CA ARG A 364 9.96 23.58 14.01
C ARG A 364 10.07 23.94 15.49
N GLU A 365 10.61 25.11 15.81
CA GLU A 365 10.80 25.56 17.20
C GLU A 365 9.48 25.84 17.91
N ARG A 366 8.48 26.43 17.21
CA ARG A 366 7.13 26.65 17.75
C ARG A 366 6.40 25.35 18.05
N ARG A 367 6.49 24.35 17.19
CA ARG A 367 5.87 23.04 17.40
C ARG A 367 6.56 22.28 18.53
N LYS A 368 7.89 22.37 18.62
CA LYS A 368 8.69 21.80 19.71
C LYS A 368 8.25 22.34 21.06
N LYS A 369 8.15 23.66 21.23
CA LYS A 369 7.66 24.31 22.44
C LYS A 369 6.23 23.95 22.80
N LYS A 370 5.35 23.84 21.81
CA LYS A 370 3.94 23.44 22.01
C LYS A 370 3.79 21.99 22.43
N GLN A 371 4.66 21.10 21.99
CA GLN A 371 4.69 19.70 22.42
C GLN A 371 5.28 19.54 23.82
N GLU A 372 6.36 20.23 24.14
CA GLU A 372 6.95 20.27 25.48
C GLU A 372 5.92 20.72 26.52
N SER A 373 5.10 21.73 26.22
CA SER A 373 4.01 22.18 27.09
C SER A 373 2.83 21.20 27.24
N ARG A 374 2.70 20.19 26.34
CA ARG A 374 1.65 19.19 26.40
C ARG A 374 2.02 17.92 27.17
N TYR A 375 3.32 17.65 27.29
CA TYR A 375 3.85 16.43 27.92
C TYR A 375 4.76 16.71 29.11
N GLY A 376 4.89 17.99 29.49
CA GLY A 376 5.75 18.47 30.57
C GLY A 376 5.02 18.90 31.85
N ASN A 377 3.82 18.34 32.09
CA ASN A 377 3.11 18.41 33.39
C ASN A 377 2.78 17.02 33.90
#